data_7d853729998773a13d8ea3223b69b5f8
#
_entry.id   7d853729998773a13d8ea3223b69b5f8
#
_cell.length_a   1.000
_cell.length_b   1.000
_cell.length_c   1.000
_cell.angle_alpha   90.00
_cell.angle_beta   90.00
_cell.angle_gamma   90.00
#
_symmetry.space_group_name_H-M   'P 1'
#
loop_
_entity.id
_entity.type
_entity.pdbx_description
1 polymer ?
#
loop_
_entity_poly.entity_id
_entity_poly.type
_entity_poly.pdbx_seq_one_letter_code
_entity_poly.pdbx_strand_id
1 'polypeptide(L)'
;ALPILPKGLTAATGMDALTHAIEGYTTKAAWEMTDMFHLKAIELIARHLRGAVENTAEGREGMALAQYVAGMGFSNVGLGIVHSMAHGLGALYDTPHGVANAIILPVVMEYNAPYTGEKYREIARAMGVEGVDAMTQEEYRKAACDAVRKLGQDVGIPADLKAIVKDEDVQFLAESAFADACRPGNPRDTSVEEIAALYRSMM
;
A
#
# COMPACT_ATOMS: atom_id res chain seq x y z
N ALA A 1 2.73 28.79 -7.31
CA ALA A 1 1.33 28.33 -7.24
C ALA A 1 1.33 26.93 -6.64
N LEU A 2 0.54 26.70 -5.59
CA LEU A 2 0.34 25.33 -5.08
C LEU A 2 -0.41 24.51 -6.16
N PRO A 3 0.02 23.27 -6.46
CA PRO A 3 -0.69 22.44 -7.40
C PRO A 3 -2.11 22.18 -6.90
N ILE A 4 -3.09 22.41 -7.79
CA ILE A 4 -4.51 22.21 -7.46
C ILE A 4 -4.89 20.78 -7.80
N LEU A 5 -4.40 19.83 -7.00
CA LEU A 5 -4.85 18.44 -7.08
C LEU A 5 -6.05 18.27 -6.14
N PRO A 6 -7.23 17.83 -6.62
CA PRO A 6 -8.40 17.63 -5.77
C PRO A 6 -8.13 16.69 -4.58
N LYS A 7 -8.84 16.89 -3.46
CA LYS A 7 -8.65 16.11 -2.21
C LYS A 7 -8.67 14.61 -2.45
N GLY A 8 -9.68 14.09 -3.15
CA GLY A 8 -9.81 12.67 -3.41
C GLY A 8 -8.67 12.11 -4.26
N LEU A 9 -8.22 12.84 -5.27
CA LEU A 9 -7.09 12.43 -6.10
C LEU A 9 -5.77 12.51 -5.31
N THR A 10 -5.60 13.52 -4.44
CA THR A 10 -4.45 13.62 -3.54
C THR A 10 -4.39 12.43 -2.57
N ALA A 11 -5.54 12.06 -1.99
CA ALA A 11 -5.63 10.90 -1.10
C ALA A 11 -5.27 9.60 -1.85
N ALA A 12 -5.88 9.37 -3.01
CA ALA A 12 -5.66 8.18 -3.82
C ALA A 12 -4.19 8.05 -4.25
N THR A 13 -3.61 9.10 -4.85
CA THR A 13 -2.21 9.04 -5.32
C THR A 13 -1.20 9.02 -4.17
N GLY A 14 -1.53 9.62 -3.02
CA GLY A 14 -0.69 9.56 -1.84
C GLY A 14 -0.68 8.16 -1.18
N MET A 15 -1.82 7.50 -1.11
CA MET A 15 -1.91 6.11 -0.67
C MET A 15 -1.27 5.14 -1.67
N ASP A 16 -1.32 5.45 -2.95
CA ASP A 16 -0.60 4.70 -3.99
C ASP A 16 0.92 4.79 -3.78
N ALA A 17 1.44 5.98 -3.51
CA ALA A 17 2.85 6.16 -3.16
C ALA A 17 3.25 5.39 -1.89
N LEU A 18 2.35 5.31 -0.89
CA LEU A 18 2.56 4.47 0.29
C LEU A 18 2.60 2.98 -0.07
N THR A 19 1.72 2.54 -0.96
CA THR A 19 1.69 1.16 -1.46
C THR A 19 3.00 0.81 -2.17
N HIS A 20 3.48 1.68 -3.06
CA HIS A 20 4.78 1.53 -3.70
C HIS A 20 5.93 1.37 -2.69
N ALA A 21 5.93 2.22 -1.65
CA ALA A 21 6.98 2.17 -0.63
C ALA A 21 6.92 0.89 0.22
N ILE A 22 5.73 0.46 0.64
CA ILE A 22 5.57 -0.74 1.46
C ILE A 22 5.84 -2.01 0.65
N GLU A 23 5.30 -2.13 -0.56
CA GLU A 23 5.58 -3.29 -1.41
C GLU A 23 7.05 -3.34 -1.82
N GLY A 24 7.63 -2.22 -2.23
CA GLY A 24 9.05 -2.16 -2.55
C GLY A 24 9.97 -2.48 -1.37
N TYR A 25 9.55 -2.13 -0.14
CA TYR A 25 10.28 -2.50 1.08
C TYR A 25 10.20 -3.99 1.39
N THR A 26 9.06 -4.63 1.09
CA THR A 26 8.80 -6.03 1.45
C THR A 26 9.02 -7.02 0.31
N THR A 27 9.20 -6.57 -0.93
CA THR A 27 9.44 -7.44 -2.09
C THR A 27 10.65 -8.33 -1.91
N LYS A 28 10.67 -9.49 -2.57
CA LYS A 28 11.79 -10.45 -2.54
C LYS A 28 13.12 -9.86 -3.02
N ALA A 29 13.07 -8.85 -3.88
CA ALA A 29 14.26 -8.19 -4.43
C ALA A 29 14.78 -7.02 -3.56
N ALA A 30 14.12 -6.71 -2.44
CA ALA A 30 14.51 -5.61 -1.56
C ALA A 30 15.90 -5.84 -0.95
N TRP A 31 16.69 -4.77 -0.83
CA TRP A 31 18.01 -4.74 -0.25
C TRP A 31 18.31 -3.40 0.43
N GLU A 32 19.38 -3.30 1.19
CA GLU A 32 19.66 -2.18 2.09
C GLU A 32 19.56 -0.81 1.42
N MET A 33 20.03 -0.66 0.17
CA MET A 33 19.99 0.61 -0.53
C MET A 33 18.55 1.05 -0.85
N THR A 34 17.70 0.14 -1.28
CA THR A 34 16.30 0.45 -1.59
C THR A 34 15.46 0.59 -0.33
N ASP A 35 15.81 -0.15 0.72
CA ASP A 35 15.14 -0.09 2.02
C ASP A 35 15.22 1.31 2.64
N MET A 36 16.35 2.03 2.46
CA MET A 36 16.49 3.42 2.91
C MET A 36 15.44 4.34 2.25
N PHE A 37 15.26 4.22 0.93
CA PHE A 37 14.29 5.04 0.21
C PHE A 37 12.86 4.71 0.64
N HIS A 38 12.52 3.44 0.74
CA HIS A 38 11.18 3.02 1.09
C HIS A 38 10.79 3.44 2.51
N LEU A 39 11.64 3.21 3.51
CA LEU A 39 11.37 3.64 4.89
C LEU A 39 11.24 5.15 4.99
N LYS A 40 12.10 5.90 4.28
CA LYS A 40 11.97 7.36 4.25
C LYS A 40 10.70 7.83 3.57
N ALA A 41 10.28 7.18 2.49
CA ALA A 41 9.02 7.48 1.82
C ALA A 41 7.82 7.21 2.75
N ILE A 42 7.79 6.06 3.44
CA ILE A 42 6.73 5.72 4.40
C ILE A 42 6.62 6.79 5.49
N GLU A 43 7.75 7.19 6.10
CA GLU A 43 7.80 8.25 7.13
C GLU A 43 7.22 9.58 6.62
N LEU A 44 7.66 10.01 5.45
CA LEU A 44 7.22 11.26 4.85
C LEU A 44 5.72 11.24 4.52
N ILE A 45 5.22 10.14 3.95
CA ILE A 45 3.80 9.99 3.61
C ILE A 45 2.95 9.99 4.88
N ALA A 46 3.33 9.22 5.91
CA ALA A 46 2.62 9.18 7.18
C ALA A 46 2.48 10.57 7.83
N ARG A 47 3.53 11.39 7.71
CA ARG A 47 3.57 12.76 8.24
C ARG A 47 2.76 13.75 7.42
N HIS A 48 2.84 13.68 6.09
CA HIS A 48 2.43 14.79 5.22
C HIS A 48 1.14 14.56 4.45
N LEU A 49 0.67 13.31 4.28
CA LEU A 49 -0.48 13.03 3.41
C LEU A 49 -1.76 13.72 3.88
N ARG A 50 -2.05 13.71 5.19
CA ARG A 50 -3.22 14.42 5.74
C ARG A 50 -3.19 15.92 5.42
N GLY A 51 -2.04 16.55 5.64
CA GLY A 51 -1.82 17.97 5.31
C GLY A 51 -1.93 18.25 3.81
N ALA A 52 -1.45 17.35 2.97
CA ALA A 52 -1.58 17.47 1.51
C ALA A 52 -3.05 17.41 1.05
N VAL A 53 -3.85 16.52 1.63
CA VAL A 53 -5.29 16.42 1.38
C VAL A 53 -6.02 17.69 1.82
N GLU A 54 -5.60 18.28 2.93
CA GLU A 54 -6.09 19.61 3.39
C GLU A 54 -5.48 20.78 2.62
N ASN A 55 -4.62 20.52 1.62
CA ASN A 55 -3.98 21.49 0.75
C ASN A 55 -3.04 22.48 1.48
N THR A 56 -2.37 22.03 2.54
CA THR A 56 -1.31 22.83 3.19
C THR A 56 -0.05 22.83 2.34
N ALA A 57 0.72 23.93 2.37
CA ALA A 57 1.99 24.03 1.63
C ALA A 57 2.98 22.94 2.08
N GLU A 58 3.15 22.77 3.40
CA GLU A 58 4.02 21.75 3.97
C GLU A 58 3.62 20.33 3.54
N GLY A 59 2.31 20.02 3.60
CA GLY A 59 1.81 18.70 3.15
C GLY A 59 2.09 18.45 1.67
N ARG A 60 1.87 19.44 0.80
CA ARG A 60 2.13 19.36 -0.64
C ARG A 60 3.62 19.15 -0.96
N GLU A 61 4.47 19.94 -0.33
CA GLU A 61 5.94 19.83 -0.50
C GLU A 61 6.45 18.48 0.02
N GLY A 62 5.97 18.06 1.22
CA GLY A 62 6.33 16.77 1.80
C GLY A 62 5.92 15.60 0.92
N MET A 63 4.70 15.62 0.37
CA MET A 63 4.23 14.55 -0.53
C MET A 63 4.93 14.56 -1.90
N ALA A 64 5.30 15.74 -2.43
CA ALA A 64 6.09 15.83 -3.66
C ALA A 64 7.46 15.15 -3.50
N LEU A 65 8.11 15.31 -2.35
CA LEU A 65 9.34 14.60 -2.02
C LEU A 65 9.08 13.12 -1.79
N ALA A 66 8.07 12.78 -1.00
CA ALA A 66 7.79 11.40 -0.59
C ALA A 66 7.54 10.46 -1.77
N GLN A 67 6.71 10.88 -2.73
CA GLN A 67 6.42 10.07 -3.93
C GLN A 67 7.65 9.88 -4.81
N TYR A 68 8.51 10.90 -4.90
CA TYR A 68 9.76 10.81 -5.65
C TYR A 68 10.72 9.80 -5.00
N VAL A 69 10.87 9.87 -3.69
CA VAL A 69 11.70 8.93 -2.92
C VAL A 69 11.17 7.49 -3.03
N ALA A 70 9.84 7.29 -2.97
CA ALA A 70 9.23 5.99 -3.21
C ALA A 70 9.58 5.48 -4.62
N GLY A 71 9.50 6.35 -5.64
CA GLY A 71 9.87 6.04 -7.02
C GLY A 71 11.31 5.59 -7.17
N MET A 72 12.25 6.25 -6.50
CA MET A 72 13.66 5.85 -6.48
C MET A 72 13.87 4.45 -5.91
N GLY A 73 13.06 4.04 -4.93
CA GLY A 73 13.11 2.71 -4.32
C GLY A 73 12.54 1.63 -5.24
N PHE A 74 11.23 1.67 -5.50
CA PHE A 74 10.52 0.55 -6.14
C PHE A 74 10.92 0.32 -7.61
N SER A 75 11.38 1.33 -8.32
CA SER A 75 11.87 1.19 -9.70
C SER A 75 13.08 0.24 -9.82
N ASN A 76 13.76 -0.05 -8.73
CA ASN A 76 14.91 -0.94 -8.70
C ASN A 76 14.58 -2.37 -8.25
N VAL A 77 13.43 -2.60 -7.58
CA VAL A 77 13.14 -3.89 -6.95
C VAL A 77 11.76 -4.44 -7.28
N GLY A 78 10.89 -3.64 -7.87
CA GLY A 78 9.52 -4.03 -8.20
C GLY A 78 8.58 -3.98 -7.00
N LEU A 79 7.41 -4.61 -7.16
CA LEU A 79 6.23 -4.50 -6.29
C LEU A 79 5.75 -5.90 -5.86
N GLY A 80 4.46 -6.04 -5.56
CA GLY A 80 3.85 -7.28 -5.10
C GLY A 80 2.38 -7.42 -5.53
N ILE A 81 1.62 -8.22 -4.77
CA ILE A 81 0.24 -8.56 -5.15
C ILE A 81 -0.78 -7.44 -4.90
N VAL A 82 -0.48 -6.40 -4.14
CA VAL A 82 -1.40 -5.25 -4.04
C VAL A 82 -1.59 -4.64 -5.42
N HIS A 83 -0.50 -4.31 -6.10
CA HIS A 83 -0.55 -3.78 -7.46
C HIS A 83 -1.14 -4.78 -8.45
N SER A 84 -0.76 -6.06 -8.36
CA SER A 84 -1.33 -7.10 -9.23
C SER A 84 -2.85 -7.18 -9.14
N MET A 85 -3.39 -7.09 -7.92
CA MET A 85 -4.84 -7.09 -7.69
C MET A 85 -5.48 -5.77 -8.14
N ALA A 86 -4.85 -4.64 -7.90
CA ALA A 86 -5.38 -3.33 -8.29
C ALA A 86 -5.48 -3.15 -9.81
N HIS A 87 -4.55 -3.73 -10.59
CA HIS A 87 -4.58 -3.66 -12.06
C HIS A 87 -5.86 -4.27 -12.63
N GLY A 88 -6.30 -5.42 -12.11
CA GLY A 88 -7.54 -6.07 -12.52
C GLY A 88 -8.78 -5.20 -12.27
N LEU A 89 -8.82 -4.49 -11.13
CA LEU A 89 -9.92 -3.58 -10.80
C LEU A 89 -9.96 -2.36 -11.72
N GLY A 90 -8.81 -1.82 -12.07
CA GLY A 90 -8.72 -0.74 -13.06
C GLY A 90 -9.19 -1.18 -14.43
N ALA A 91 -8.77 -2.37 -14.87
CA ALA A 91 -9.12 -2.89 -16.20
C ALA A 91 -10.61 -3.25 -16.34
N LEU A 92 -11.24 -3.82 -15.32
CA LEU A 92 -12.61 -4.32 -15.40
C LEU A 92 -13.66 -3.29 -14.99
N TYR A 93 -13.37 -2.45 -14.00
CA TYR A 93 -14.33 -1.54 -13.37
C TYR A 93 -13.97 -0.05 -13.48
N ASP A 94 -12.88 0.27 -14.19
CA ASP A 94 -12.37 1.66 -14.26
C ASP A 94 -12.07 2.26 -12.88
N THR A 95 -11.78 1.39 -11.90
CA THR A 95 -11.48 1.84 -10.54
C THR A 95 -10.20 2.66 -10.55
N PRO A 96 -10.20 3.88 -9.98
CA PRO A 96 -8.97 4.66 -9.88
C PRO A 96 -7.86 3.86 -9.17
N HIS A 97 -6.70 3.75 -9.82
CA HIS A 97 -5.59 2.88 -9.39
C HIS A 97 -5.21 3.05 -7.93
N GLY A 98 -5.01 4.31 -7.49
CA GLY A 98 -4.64 4.59 -6.11
C GLY A 98 -5.74 4.28 -5.09
N VAL A 99 -7.02 4.32 -5.48
CA VAL A 99 -8.14 3.87 -4.62
C VAL A 99 -8.10 2.36 -4.46
N ALA A 100 -7.93 1.63 -5.56
CA ALA A 100 -7.81 0.17 -5.52
C ALA A 100 -6.64 -0.28 -4.63
N ASN A 101 -5.45 0.28 -4.85
CA ASN A 101 -4.27 0.00 -4.03
C ASN A 101 -4.51 0.30 -2.54
N ALA A 102 -5.12 1.44 -2.22
CA ALA A 102 -5.34 1.86 -0.84
C ALA A 102 -6.31 0.94 -0.06
N ILE A 103 -7.32 0.39 -0.72
CA ILE A 103 -8.26 -0.57 -0.12
C ILE A 103 -7.57 -1.92 0.10
N ILE A 104 -6.83 -2.39 -0.89
CA ILE A 104 -6.20 -3.72 -0.90
C ILE A 104 -5.01 -3.78 0.06
N LEU A 105 -4.22 -2.70 0.17
CA LEU A 105 -2.94 -2.67 0.88
C LEU A 105 -3.02 -3.23 2.30
N PRO A 106 -3.89 -2.79 3.22
CA PRO A 106 -3.87 -3.28 4.60
C PRO A 106 -4.23 -4.76 4.71
N VAL A 107 -5.06 -5.28 3.81
CA VAL A 107 -5.46 -6.70 3.78
C VAL A 107 -4.30 -7.57 3.31
N VAL A 108 -3.62 -7.16 2.25
CA VAL A 108 -2.44 -7.86 1.75
C VAL A 108 -1.26 -7.75 2.72
N MET A 109 -1.12 -6.64 3.44
CA MET A 109 -0.13 -6.54 4.51
C MET A 109 -0.34 -7.59 5.59
N GLU A 110 -1.57 -7.79 6.05
CA GLU A 110 -1.90 -8.84 7.03
C GLU A 110 -1.58 -10.25 6.48
N TYR A 111 -1.92 -10.51 5.21
CA TYR A 111 -1.61 -11.76 4.54
C TYR A 111 -0.10 -12.02 4.41
N ASN A 112 0.69 -10.99 4.11
CA ASN A 112 2.14 -11.09 3.92
C ASN A 112 2.93 -11.05 5.23
N ALA A 113 2.39 -10.53 6.33
CA ALA A 113 3.10 -10.27 7.58
C ALA A 113 3.94 -11.45 8.09
N PRO A 114 3.48 -12.72 8.05
CA PRO A 114 4.27 -13.86 8.50
C PRO A 114 5.55 -14.11 7.68
N TYR A 115 5.65 -13.58 6.48
CA TYR A 115 6.73 -13.85 5.52
C TYR A 115 7.74 -12.69 5.39
N THR A 116 7.64 -11.66 6.22
CA THR A 116 8.43 -10.42 6.10
C THR A 116 9.48 -10.25 7.22
N GLY A 117 9.71 -11.28 8.03
CA GLY A 117 10.64 -11.19 9.16
C GLY A 117 10.26 -10.06 10.12
N GLU A 118 11.19 -9.15 10.37
CA GLU A 118 11.00 -7.99 11.25
C GLU A 118 10.66 -6.69 10.50
N LYS A 119 10.53 -6.71 9.17
CA LYS A 119 10.33 -5.49 8.38
C LYS A 119 9.11 -4.67 8.82
N TYR A 120 8.07 -5.29 9.35
CA TYR A 120 6.89 -4.57 9.84
C TYR A 120 7.13 -3.77 11.12
N ARG A 121 8.17 -4.10 11.90
CA ARG A 121 8.62 -3.25 13.01
C ARG A 121 9.06 -1.88 12.49
N GLU A 122 9.86 -1.86 11.42
CA GLU A 122 10.33 -0.63 10.81
C GLU A 122 9.21 0.14 10.08
N ILE A 123 8.27 -0.58 9.44
CA ILE A 123 7.06 0.06 8.87
C ILE A 123 6.24 0.73 9.98
N ALA A 124 5.98 0.04 11.09
CA ALA A 124 5.24 0.61 12.23
C ALA A 124 5.93 1.88 12.76
N ARG A 125 7.26 1.82 12.92
CA ARG A 125 8.07 2.97 13.37
C ARG A 125 7.98 4.14 12.37
N ALA A 126 8.13 3.89 11.09
CA ALA A 126 8.04 4.90 10.04
C ALA A 126 6.63 5.50 9.94
N MET A 127 5.58 4.70 10.20
CA MET A 127 4.20 5.17 10.29
C MET A 127 3.89 6.00 11.55
N GLY A 128 4.87 6.16 12.46
CA GLY A 128 4.72 6.95 13.69
C GLY A 128 4.06 6.21 14.85
N VAL A 129 4.06 4.88 14.84
CA VAL A 129 3.57 4.08 15.98
C VAL A 129 4.56 4.22 17.15
N GLU A 130 4.04 4.56 18.31
CA GLU A 130 4.83 4.69 19.53
C GLU A 130 5.07 3.32 20.21
N GLY A 131 6.17 3.20 20.93
CA GLY A 131 6.49 2.03 21.76
C GLY A 131 6.83 0.76 20.98
N VAL A 132 7.13 0.85 19.69
CA VAL A 132 7.38 -0.30 18.79
C VAL A 132 8.49 -1.22 19.33
N ASP A 133 9.51 -0.68 19.98
CA ASP A 133 10.64 -1.45 20.51
C ASP A 133 10.25 -2.42 21.64
N ALA A 134 9.16 -2.15 22.33
CA ALA A 134 8.63 -3.00 23.40
C ALA A 134 7.60 -4.03 22.90
N MET A 135 7.19 -3.95 21.62
CA MET A 135 6.16 -4.82 21.03
C MET A 135 6.72 -6.18 20.64
N THR A 136 5.93 -7.21 20.84
CA THR A 136 6.12 -8.52 20.23
C THR A 136 5.96 -8.44 18.71
N GLN A 137 6.39 -9.47 18.00
CA GLN A 137 6.28 -9.54 16.55
C GLN A 137 4.81 -9.45 16.07
N GLU A 138 3.90 -10.08 16.77
CA GLU A 138 2.47 -10.01 16.45
C GLU A 138 1.92 -8.59 16.65
N GLU A 139 2.28 -7.94 17.76
CA GLU A 139 1.83 -6.58 18.08
C GLU A 139 2.32 -5.55 17.07
N TYR A 140 3.61 -5.53 16.70
CA TYR A 140 4.09 -4.54 15.74
C TYR A 140 3.61 -4.82 14.31
N ARG A 141 3.38 -6.08 13.92
CA ARG A 141 2.75 -6.43 12.63
C ARG A 141 1.33 -5.90 12.55
N LYS A 142 0.55 -6.14 13.59
CA LYS A 142 -0.81 -5.58 13.70
C LYS A 142 -0.79 -4.06 13.69
N ALA A 143 0.07 -3.44 14.49
CA ALA A 143 0.19 -1.99 14.59
C ALA A 143 0.54 -1.32 13.25
N ALA A 144 1.44 -1.92 12.46
CA ALA A 144 1.76 -1.44 11.11
C ALA A 144 0.55 -1.47 10.19
N CYS A 145 -0.19 -2.57 10.15
CA CYS A 145 -1.41 -2.71 9.34
C CYS A 145 -2.50 -1.72 9.78
N ASP A 146 -2.70 -1.57 11.09
CA ASP A 146 -3.69 -0.65 11.66
C ASP A 146 -3.34 0.81 11.36
N ALA A 147 -2.07 1.19 11.42
CA ALA A 147 -1.60 2.54 11.08
C ALA A 147 -1.86 2.89 9.61
N VAL A 148 -1.62 1.95 8.70
CA VAL A 148 -1.93 2.12 7.27
C VAL A 148 -3.44 2.25 7.05
N ARG A 149 -4.23 1.37 7.66
CA ARG A 149 -5.70 1.42 7.58
C ARG A 149 -6.25 2.75 8.12
N LYS A 150 -5.72 3.19 9.26
CA LYS A 150 -6.09 4.48 9.87
C LYS A 150 -5.78 5.66 8.95
N LEU A 151 -4.60 5.68 8.32
CA LEU A 151 -4.24 6.73 7.37
C LEU A 151 -5.21 6.77 6.19
N GLY A 152 -5.55 5.62 5.60
CA GLY A 152 -6.54 5.53 4.52
C GLY A 152 -7.90 6.09 4.93
N GLN A 153 -8.39 5.73 6.13
CA GLN A 153 -9.64 6.27 6.68
C GLN A 153 -9.60 7.78 6.88
N ASP A 154 -8.50 8.31 7.43
CA ASP A 154 -8.34 9.74 7.71
C ASP A 154 -8.36 10.60 6.45
N VAL A 155 -7.91 10.05 5.31
CA VAL A 155 -7.88 10.74 4.03
C VAL A 155 -9.09 10.40 3.13
N GLY A 156 -10.06 9.64 3.65
CA GLY A 156 -11.34 9.37 2.99
C GLY A 156 -11.33 8.27 1.94
N ILE A 157 -10.41 7.32 2.03
CA ILE A 157 -10.42 6.11 1.19
C ILE A 157 -11.59 5.19 1.61
N PRO A 158 -12.35 4.61 0.67
CA PRO A 158 -13.34 3.59 0.97
C PRO A 158 -12.77 2.40 1.75
N ALA A 159 -13.56 1.80 2.63
CA ALA A 159 -13.08 0.74 3.51
C ALA A 159 -13.00 -0.65 2.83
N ASP A 160 -13.79 -0.85 1.78
CA ASP A 160 -13.96 -2.17 1.14
C ASP A 160 -14.28 -2.06 -0.37
N LEU A 161 -14.41 -3.21 -1.01
CA LEU A 161 -14.70 -3.34 -2.45
C LEU A 161 -16.17 -3.66 -2.75
N LYS A 162 -17.07 -3.69 -1.76
CA LYS A 162 -18.47 -4.12 -1.91
C LYS A 162 -19.23 -3.39 -3.01
N ALA A 163 -18.97 -2.10 -3.17
CA ALA A 163 -19.64 -1.29 -4.19
C ALA A 163 -18.99 -1.41 -5.59
N ILE A 164 -17.84 -2.11 -5.69
CA ILE A 164 -17.02 -2.17 -6.91
C ILE A 164 -17.05 -3.56 -7.51
N VAL A 165 -16.71 -4.60 -6.71
CA VAL A 165 -16.48 -5.95 -7.17
C VAL A 165 -17.74 -6.81 -7.09
N LYS A 166 -18.00 -7.56 -8.14
CA LYS A 166 -19.05 -8.59 -8.17
C LYS A 166 -18.45 -9.97 -7.94
N ASP A 167 -19.13 -10.83 -7.17
CA ASP A 167 -18.62 -12.17 -6.85
C ASP A 167 -18.36 -13.03 -8.10
N GLU A 168 -19.16 -12.86 -9.16
CA GLU A 168 -18.97 -13.54 -10.44
C GLU A 168 -17.65 -13.23 -11.14
N ASP A 169 -17.04 -12.07 -10.87
CA ASP A 169 -15.82 -11.62 -11.50
C ASP A 169 -14.55 -11.97 -10.68
N VAL A 170 -14.72 -12.44 -9.44
CA VAL A 170 -13.59 -12.70 -8.53
C VAL A 170 -12.61 -13.71 -9.09
N GLN A 171 -13.09 -14.76 -9.76
CA GLN A 171 -12.20 -15.75 -10.36
C GLN A 171 -11.32 -15.14 -11.46
N PHE A 172 -11.91 -14.36 -12.36
CA PHE A 172 -11.18 -13.66 -13.43
C PHE A 172 -10.15 -12.67 -12.85
N LEU A 173 -10.54 -11.89 -11.82
CA LEU A 173 -9.64 -10.95 -11.16
C LEU A 173 -8.45 -11.66 -10.49
N ALA A 174 -8.71 -12.80 -9.85
CA ALA A 174 -7.67 -13.57 -9.21
C ALA A 174 -6.69 -14.19 -10.22
N GLU A 175 -7.17 -14.74 -11.33
CA GLU A 175 -6.35 -15.27 -12.40
C GLU A 175 -5.50 -14.16 -13.07
N SER A 176 -6.10 -12.99 -13.31
CA SER A 176 -5.40 -11.82 -13.85
C SER A 176 -4.29 -11.35 -12.91
N ALA A 177 -4.58 -11.23 -11.62
CA ALA A 177 -3.59 -10.83 -10.62
C ALA A 177 -2.48 -11.88 -10.46
N PHE A 178 -2.81 -13.17 -10.57
CA PHE A 178 -1.83 -14.24 -10.51
C PHE A 178 -0.87 -14.22 -11.71
N ALA A 179 -1.34 -13.83 -12.88
CA ALA A 179 -0.55 -13.70 -14.11
C ALA A 179 0.23 -12.38 -14.20
N ASP A 180 -0.04 -11.42 -13.31
CA ASP A 180 0.53 -10.07 -13.35
C ASP A 180 2.03 -10.04 -13.05
N ALA A 181 2.74 -9.13 -13.71
CA ALA A 181 4.19 -8.98 -13.61
C ALA A 181 4.70 -8.57 -12.22
N CYS A 182 3.87 -7.94 -11.39
CA CYS A 182 4.25 -7.53 -10.03
C CYS A 182 4.22 -8.70 -9.02
N ARG A 183 3.37 -9.71 -9.26
CA ARG A 183 3.17 -10.84 -8.34
C ARG A 183 4.46 -11.56 -7.92
N PRO A 184 5.43 -11.85 -8.82
CA PRO A 184 6.63 -12.60 -8.43
C PRO A 184 7.47 -11.93 -7.34
N GLY A 185 7.36 -10.59 -7.20
CA GLY A 185 8.03 -9.83 -6.15
C GLY A 185 7.41 -9.99 -4.76
N ASN A 186 6.18 -10.48 -4.65
CA ASN A 186 5.50 -10.60 -3.35
C ASN A 186 6.29 -11.48 -2.37
N PRO A 187 6.44 -11.09 -1.09
CA PRO A 187 7.25 -11.85 -0.12
C PRO A 187 6.71 -13.25 0.15
N ARG A 188 5.41 -13.44 0.06
CA ARG A 188 4.73 -14.74 0.17
C ARG A 188 4.35 -15.24 -1.22
N ASP A 189 4.64 -16.51 -1.51
CA ASP A 189 4.10 -17.17 -2.70
C ASP A 189 2.59 -17.29 -2.58
N THR A 190 1.89 -17.06 -3.68
CA THR A 190 0.42 -17.01 -3.72
C THR A 190 -0.15 -17.95 -4.73
N SER A 191 -1.37 -18.43 -4.50
CA SER A 191 -2.19 -19.13 -5.50
C SER A 191 -3.36 -18.26 -5.97
N VAL A 192 -4.02 -18.70 -7.04
CA VAL A 192 -5.26 -18.05 -7.54
C VAL A 192 -6.35 -18.09 -6.47
N GLU A 193 -6.47 -19.22 -5.75
CA GLU A 193 -7.47 -19.41 -4.70
C GLU A 193 -7.24 -18.47 -3.52
N GLU A 194 -5.98 -18.27 -3.12
CA GLU A 194 -5.63 -17.31 -2.05
C GLU A 194 -5.95 -15.87 -2.46
N ILE A 195 -5.63 -15.48 -3.69
CA ILE A 195 -5.97 -14.15 -4.22
C ILE A 195 -7.49 -13.95 -4.29
N ALA A 196 -8.23 -14.96 -4.74
CA ALA A 196 -9.69 -14.94 -4.74
C ALA A 196 -10.27 -14.78 -3.33
N ALA A 197 -9.68 -15.47 -2.35
CA ALA A 197 -10.07 -15.34 -0.95
C ALA A 197 -9.80 -13.92 -0.40
N LEU A 198 -8.68 -13.31 -0.78
CA LEU A 198 -8.38 -11.92 -0.42
C LEU A 198 -9.41 -10.95 -1.00
N TYR A 199 -9.80 -11.07 -2.28
CA TYR A 199 -10.87 -10.25 -2.84
C TYR A 199 -12.18 -10.41 -2.07
N ARG A 200 -12.61 -11.65 -1.80
CA ARG A 200 -13.85 -11.92 -1.05
C ARG A 200 -13.84 -11.37 0.37
N SER A 201 -12.68 -11.33 1.02
CA SER A 201 -12.55 -10.77 2.37
C SER A 201 -12.78 -9.26 2.42
N MET A 202 -12.71 -8.57 1.28
CA MET A 202 -12.95 -7.13 1.13
C MET A 202 -14.34 -6.81 0.56
N MET A 203 -15.15 -7.82 0.28
CA MET A 203 -16.55 -7.70 -0.21
C MET A 203 -17.55 -7.94 0.94
#